data_2a13a7f18fc757f06c3c762d3df813c3
#
_entry.id   2a13a7f18fc757f06c3c762d3df813c3
#
_cell.length_a   1.000
_cell.length_b   1.000
_cell.length_c   1.000
_cell.angle_alpha   90.00
_cell.angle_beta   90.00
_cell.angle_gamma   90.00
#
_symmetry.space_group_name_H-M   'P 1'
#
loop_
_entity.id
_entity.type
_entity.pdbx_description
1 polymer ?
#
loop_
_entity_poly.entity_id
_entity_poly.type
_entity_poly.pdbx_seq_one_letter_code
_entity_poly.pdbx_strand_id
1 'polypeptide(L)'
;MTGLLLGADGGNTKTIALVAGRDGSILGAGRSGNSDLYNAPSPDAAIAAVAAATAEALAAAGADAADVEGACFSLAGADWAEDFELLRRELPARIGLPSEPLVVNDAVGAIRAGTPDGVGTAVVCGTYGVSSGRNAAGEVFHLGFWPDSCGARPLAREALSAVWRADLGYGPATSLTRRALDLYAVPDPIALLYEYTRRGGPGPEAVDRLAPAVLDEADAGDEVAAAIVANQGRILGDQTQACAERVGLAGGEFPVVLAGGVFRHASRLLAETLMQRIPGGRAVPAAHEPAVGALLFAFDRAGVTADEARLRATAPPAATYATTVTPP
;
A
#
# COMPACT_ATOMS: atom_id res chain seq x y z
N MET A 1 9.14 30.30 -4.56
CA MET A 1 9.42 29.41 -5.74
C MET A 1 8.08 29.12 -6.37
N THR A 2 7.90 29.26 -7.67
CA THR A 2 6.64 28.97 -8.36
C THR A 2 6.81 27.76 -9.25
N GLY A 3 5.72 26.99 -9.47
CA GLY A 3 5.74 25.83 -10.35
C GLY A 3 6.22 24.56 -9.66
N LEU A 4 5.83 24.33 -8.40
CA LEU A 4 6.14 23.11 -7.66
C LEU A 4 5.12 22.01 -7.94
N LEU A 5 5.57 20.77 -7.88
CA LEU A 5 4.74 19.55 -7.99
C LEU A 5 4.65 18.88 -6.62
N LEU A 6 3.45 18.44 -6.29
CA LEU A 6 3.15 17.78 -5.02
C LEU A 6 2.59 16.38 -5.29
N GLY A 7 3.18 15.37 -4.69
CA GLY A 7 2.65 14.01 -4.66
C GLY A 7 2.51 13.50 -3.25
N ALA A 8 1.38 12.85 -2.92
CA ALA A 8 1.24 12.19 -1.63
C ALA A 8 0.67 10.78 -1.80
N ASP A 9 1.21 9.85 -1.00
CA ASP A 9 0.76 8.47 -0.85
C ASP A 9 0.29 8.27 0.58
N GLY A 10 -0.94 7.88 0.75
CA GLY A 10 -1.55 7.73 2.06
C GLY A 10 -2.27 6.39 2.24
N GLY A 11 -1.99 5.75 3.35
CA GLY A 11 -2.53 4.43 3.67
C GLY A 11 -2.89 4.26 5.15
N ASN A 12 -3.11 3.01 5.53
CA ASN A 12 -3.56 2.64 6.88
C ASN A 12 -2.54 2.92 8.01
N THR A 13 -1.27 3.07 7.68
CA THR A 13 -0.21 3.18 8.70
C THR A 13 0.56 4.48 8.63
N LYS A 14 0.61 5.08 7.48
CA LYS A 14 1.38 6.30 7.22
C LYS A 14 0.87 7.04 6.00
N THR A 15 1.18 8.32 5.94
CA THR A 15 1.04 9.19 4.78
C THR A 15 2.39 9.84 4.49
N ILE A 16 2.83 9.82 3.26
CA ILE A 16 4.08 10.46 2.80
C ILE A 16 3.72 11.48 1.72
N ALA A 17 4.16 12.71 1.88
CA ALA A 17 4.06 13.75 0.88
C ALA A 17 5.46 14.16 0.39
N LEU A 18 5.57 14.46 -0.91
CA LEU A 18 6.80 14.90 -1.56
C LEU A 18 6.50 16.17 -2.35
N VAL A 19 7.39 17.15 -2.26
CA VAL A 19 7.38 18.38 -3.05
C VAL A 19 8.60 18.40 -3.94
N ALA A 20 8.42 18.66 -5.23
CA ALA A 20 9.51 18.73 -6.20
C ALA A 20 9.44 19.98 -7.08
N GLY A 21 10.59 20.40 -7.56
CA GLY A 21 10.71 21.39 -8.63
C GLY A 21 10.41 20.77 -10.00
N ARG A 22 10.11 21.63 -10.99
CA ARG A 22 9.85 21.20 -12.39
C ARG A 22 11.02 20.44 -13.03
N ASP A 23 12.23 20.58 -12.50
CA ASP A 23 13.42 19.87 -12.92
C ASP A 23 13.55 18.44 -12.39
N GLY A 24 12.58 17.98 -11.61
CA GLY A 24 12.57 16.65 -11.00
C GLY A 24 13.29 16.55 -9.64
N SER A 25 13.87 17.63 -9.13
CA SER A 25 14.51 17.60 -7.81
C SER A 25 13.45 17.55 -6.69
N ILE A 26 13.47 16.55 -5.85
CA ILE A 26 12.65 16.50 -4.62
C ILE A 26 13.27 17.50 -3.62
N LEU A 27 12.49 18.50 -3.24
CA LEU A 27 12.90 19.62 -2.40
C LEU A 27 12.47 19.45 -0.94
N GLY A 28 11.40 18.70 -0.73
CA GLY A 28 10.88 18.46 0.61
C GLY A 28 10.09 17.16 0.69
N ALA A 29 10.10 16.57 1.88
CA ALA A 29 9.30 15.40 2.23
C ALA A 29 8.65 15.63 3.58
N GLY A 30 7.43 15.12 3.74
CA GLY A 30 6.70 15.16 4.98
C GLY A 30 6.00 13.85 5.27
N ARG A 31 5.71 13.60 6.55
CA ARG A 31 5.13 12.36 7.02
C ARG A 31 4.04 12.60 8.06
N SER A 32 3.00 11.79 8.01
CA SER A 32 1.98 11.70 9.03
C SER A 32 1.46 10.28 9.21
N GLY A 33 0.38 10.12 9.98
CA GLY A 33 -0.24 8.84 10.31
C GLY A 33 -1.19 8.32 9.24
N ASN A 34 -2.17 7.54 9.71
CA ASN A 34 -3.21 6.91 8.91
C ASN A 34 -4.09 7.96 8.21
N SER A 35 -4.25 7.82 6.90
CA SER A 35 -5.15 8.65 6.08
C SER A 35 -6.19 7.85 5.29
N ASP A 36 -6.40 6.60 5.63
CA ASP A 36 -7.47 5.79 5.05
C ASP A 36 -8.84 6.28 5.58
N LEU A 37 -9.74 6.68 4.69
CA LEU A 37 -11.05 7.24 5.06
C LEU A 37 -11.90 6.29 5.92
N TYR A 38 -11.70 4.98 5.79
CA TYR A 38 -12.49 3.94 6.47
C TYR A 38 -11.83 3.41 7.74
N ASN A 39 -10.51 3.50 7.84
CA ASN A 39 -9.74 2.96 8.98
C ASN A 39 -9.12 4.04 9.89
N ALA A 40 -9.19 5.30 9.51
CA ALA A 40 -8.88 6.41 10.40
C ALA A 40 -10.03 6.63 11.41
N PRO A 41 -9.80 7.33 12.54
CA PRO A 41 -10.84 7.62 13.52
C PRO A 41 -12.06 8.37 12.96
N SER A 42 -11.86 9.13 11.88
CA SER A 42 -12.92 9.78 11.11
C SER A 42 -12.36 10.20 9.74
N PRO A 43 -13.25 10.46 8.74
CA PRO A 43 -12.81 11.05 7.47
C PRO A 43 -12.07 12.38 7.63
N ASP A 44 -12.46 13.21 8.59
CA ASP A 44 -11.76 14.46 8.89
C ASP A 44 -10.34 14.21 9.42
N ALA A 45 -10.15 13.20 10.28
CA ALA A 45 -8.82 12.81 10.75
C ALA A 45 -7.93 12.28 9.62
N ALA A 46 -8.49 11.51 8.67
CA ALA A 46 -7.79 11.04 7.48
C ALA A 46 -7.30 12.21 6.63
N ILE A 47 -8.19 13.16 6.32
CA ILE A 47 -7.87 14.37 5.54
C ILE A 47 -6.85 15.24 6.26
N ALA A 48 -6.97 15.37 7.60
CA ALA A 48 -6.01 16.10 8.42
C ALA A 48 -4.60 15.47 8.36
N ALA A 49 -4.53 14.13 8.31
CA ALA A 49 -3.25 13.43 8.16
C ALA A 49 -2.58 13.75 6.80
N VAL A 50 -3.33 13.76 5.70
CA VAL A 50 -2.81 14.16 4.38
C VAL A 50 -2.33 15.62 4.41
N ALA A 51 -3.11 16.52 4.98
CA ALA A 51 -2.76 17.93 5.08
C ALA A 51 -1.50 18.15 5.95
N ALA A 52 -1.35 17.40 7.04
CA ALA A 52 -0.18 17.48 7.91
C ALA A 52 1.10 17.02 7.20
N ALA A 53 1.07 15.87 6.51
CA ALA A 53 2.20 15.41 5.72
C ALA A 53 2.58 16.43 4.61
N THR A 54 1.57 17.01 3.96
CA THR A 54 1.78 18.02 2.92
C THR A 54 2.40 19.30 3.48
N ALA A 55 1.92 19.77 4.63
CA ALA A 55 2.46 20.97 5.29
C ALA A 55 3.93 20.78 5.70
N GLU A 56 4.28 19.59 6.21
CA GLU A 56 5.67 19.25 6.55
C GLU A 56 6.55 19.23 5.30
N ALA A 57 6.08 18.63 4.18
CA ALA A 57 6.81 18.58 2.91
C ALA A 57 7.05 19.99 2.33
N LEU A 58 6.04 20.85 2.36
CA LEU A 58 6.14 22.25 1.92
C LEU A 58 7.12 23.04 2.80
N ALA A 59 7.02 22.89 4.11
CA ALA A 59 7.94 23.54 5.05
C ALA A 59 9.39 23.11 4.82
N ALA A 60 9.62 21.79 4.60
CA ALA A 60 10.94 21.26 4.29
C ALA A 60 11.49 21.80 2.94
N ALA A 61 10.61 22.09 1.98
CA ALA A 61 10.97 22.69 0.71
C ALA A 61 11.15 24.23 0.79
N GLY A 62 10.80 24.87 1.92
CA GLY A 62 10.79 26.33 2.06
C GLY A 62 9.77 26.99 1.13
N ALA A 63 8.61 26.39 0.95
CA ALA A 63 7.59 26.77 -0.03
C ALA A 63 6.20 26.85 0.62
N ASP A 64 5.30 27.57 -0.06
CA ASP A 64 3.88 27.68 0.32
C ASP A 64 3.00 26.86 -0.63
N ALA A 65 1.79 26.51 -0.17
CA ALA A 65 0.82 25.78 -0.99
C ALA A 65 0.45 26.52 -2.29
N ALA A 66 0.49 27.86 -2.28
CA ALA A 66 0.26 28.70 -3.45
C ALA A 66 1.33 28.55 -4.55
N ASP A 67 2.51 28.00 -4.24
CA ASP A 67 3.57 27.72 -5.21
C ASP A 67 3.33 26.43 -6.02
N VAL A 68 2.37 25.58 -5.58
CA VAL A 68 2.07 24.27 -6.18
C VAL A 68 1.23 24.45 -7.44
N GLU A 69 1.76 24.07 -8.60
CA GLU A 69 1.05 24.12 -9.89
C GLU A 69 0.30 22.82 -10.21
N GLY A 70 0.78 21.69 -9.70
CA GLY A 70 0.18 20.38 -9.91
C GLY A 70 0.29 19.48 -8.68
N ALA A 71 -0.81 18.81 -8.33
CA ALA A 71 -0.84 17.92 -7.19
C ALA A 71 -1.54 16.60 -7.53
N CYS A 72 -1.05 15.49 -6.94
CA CYS A 72 -1.71 14.20 -6.97
C CYS A 72 -1.69 13.56 -5.57
N PHE A 73 -2.84 13.09 -5.14
CA PHE A 73 -3.03 12.33 -3.90
C PHE A 73 -3.46 10.91 -4.25
N SER A 74 -2.64 9.94 -3.90
CA SER A 74 -2.83 8.50 -4.07
C SER A 74 -3.18 7.93 -2.70
N LEU A 75 -4.47 7.65 -2.45
CA LEU A 75 -4.97 7.46 -1.09
C LEU A 75 -5.76 6.16 -0.95
N ALA A 76 -5.44 5.38 0.09
CA ALA A 76 -6.32 4.33 0.57
C ALA A 76 -7.66 4.96 1.04
N GLY A 77 -8.76 4.26 0.78
CA GLY A 77 -10.10 4.77 1.05
C GLY A 77 -10.62 5.77 0.00
N ALA A 78 -9.89 6.03 -1.08
CA ALA A 78 -10.42 6.66 -2.29
C ALA A 78 -10.98 5.57 -3.21
N ASP A 79 -12.18 5.06 -2.90
CA ASP A 79 -12.72 3.85 -3.49
C ASP A 79 -14.04 4.08 -4.22
N TRP A 80 -14.90 4.94 -3.71
CA TRP A 80 -16.22 5.24 -4.27
C TRP A 80 -16.31 6.67 -4.79
N ALA A 81 -17.28 6.92 -5.64
CA ALA A 81 -17.49 8.26 -6.24
C ALA A 81 -17.55 9.37 -5.19
N GLU A 82 -18.26 9.11 -4.08
CA GLU A 82 -18.39 10.03 -2.95
C GLU A 82 -17.06 10.30 -2.21
N ASP A 83 -16.16 9.32 -2.17
CA ASP A 83 -14.85 9.50 -1.55
C ASP A 83 -14.00 10.46 -2.39
N PHE A 84 -13.99 10.24 -3.71
CA PHE A 84 -13.29 11.14 -4.63
C PHE A 84 -13.86 12.56 -4.60
N GLU A 85 -15.18 12.71 -4.51
CA GLU A 85 -15.82 14.03 -4.37
C GLU A 85 -15.42 14.72 -3.08
N LEU A 86 -15.46 13.98 -1.96
CA LEU A 86 -15.04 14.48 -0.65
C LEU A 86 -13.58 14.94 -0.68
N LEU A 87 -12.66 14.10 -1.15
CA LEU A 87 -11.24 14.38 -1.14
C LEU A 87 -10.87 15.54 -2.08
N ARG A 88 -11.46 15.63 -3.28
CA ARG A 88 -11.24 16.74 -4.22
C ARG A 88 -11.72 18.07 -3.67
N ARG A 89 -12.76 18.09 -2.86
CA ARG A 89 -13.29 19.29 -2.22
C ARG A 89 -12.47 19.71 -1.01
N GLU A 90 -12.18 18.76 -0.13
CA GLU A 90 -11.61 19.07 1.20
C GLU A 90 -10.08 19.27 1.17
N LEU A 91 -9.36 18.48 0.38
CA LEU A 91 -7.89 18.58 0.37
C LEU A 91 -7.38 19.95 -0.10
N PRO A 92 -7.82 20.49 -1.27
CA PRO A 92 -7.34 21.80 -1.69
C PRO A 92 -7.77 22.92 -0.73
N ALA A 93 -8.97 22.85 -0.17
CA ALA A 93 -9.43 23.83 0.81
C ALA A 93 -8.61 23.81 2.11
N ARG A 94 -8.26 22.63 2.61
CA ARG A 94 -7.51 22.46 3.85
C ARG A 94 -6.01 22.78 3.71
N ILE A 95 -5.43 22.46 2.56
CA ILE A 95 -4.00 22.69 2.26
C ILE A 95 -3.77 24.10 1.76
N GLY A 96 -4.74 24.71 1.10
CA GLY A 96 -4.60 26.02 0.44
C GLY A 96 -4.07 25.90 -0.99
N LEU A 97 -4.36 24.77 -1.70
CA LEU A 97 -3.92 24.57 -3.07
C LEU A 97 -4.65 25.52 -4.02
N PRO A 98 -3.96 26.08 -5.04
CA PRO A 98 -4.57 27.03 -5.99
C PRO A 98 -5.44 26.33 -7.04
N SER A 99 -5.32 25.00 -7.20
CA SER A 99 -6.04 24.22 -8.19
C SER A 99 -6.50 22.87 -7.64
N GLU A 100 -7.50 22.27 -8.28
CA GLU A 100 -8.00 20.96 -7.95
C GLU A 100 -6.93 19.88 -8.20
N PRO A 101 -6.60 19.03 -7.20
CA PRO A 101 -5.63 17.95 -7.36
C PRO A 101 -6.20 16.78 -8.14
N LEU A 102 -5.32 15.94 -8.68
CA LEU A 102 -5.69 14.57 -9.05
C LEU A 102 -5.79 13.75 -7.76
N VAL A 103 -6.91 13.02 -7.60
CA VAL A 103 -7.07 12.04 -6.54
C VAL A 103 -7.25 10.67 -7.17
N VAL A 104 -6.45 9.71 -6.74
CA VAL A 104 -6.50 8.31 -7.18
C VAL A 104 -6.45 7.36 -5.98
N ASN A 105 -6.89 6.12 -6.18
CA ASN A 105 -6.66 5.08 -5.19
C ASN A 105 -5.15 4.78 -5.03
N ASP A 106 -4.72 4.33 -3.85
CA ASP A 106 -3.31 4.09 -3.50
C ASP A 106 -2.61 3.10 -4.43
N ALA A 107 -3.31 2.07 -4.91
CA ALA A 107 -2.74 1.12 -5.87
C ALA A 107 -2.49 1.75 -7.26
N VAL A 108 -3.21 2.80 -7.64
CA VAL A 108 -2.97 3.51 -8.92
C VAL A 108 -1.65 4.27 -8.90
N GLY A 109 -1.31 4.91 -7.77
CA GLY A 109 0.01 5.53 -7.58
C GLY A 109 1.15 4.51 -7.73
N ALA A 110 0.94 3.29 -7.24
CA ALA A 110 1.91 2.22 -7.38
C ALA A 110 2.14 1.81 -8.85
N ILE A 111 1.12 1.86 -9.72
CA ILE A 111 1.31 1.61 -11.17
C ILE A 111 2.34 2.60 -11.72
N ARG A 112 2.17 3.89 -11.46
CA ARG A 112 3.07 4.93 -11.96
C ARG A 112 4.47 4.87 -11.36
N ALA A 113 4.59 4.34 -10.13
CA ALA A 113 5.90 4.11 -9.51
C ALA A 113 6.72 2.99 -10.18
N GLY A 114 6.07 2.08 -10.89
CA GLY A 114 6.70 0.96 -11.59
C GLY A 114 6.68 1.03 -13.10
N THR A 115 5.95 1.99 -13.70
CA THR A 115 5.79 2.12 -15.15
C THR A 115 6.05 3.55 -15.63
N PRO A 116 6.60 3.72 -16.85
CA PRO A 116 6.96 5.05 -17.35
C PRO A 116 5.76 5.94 -17.68
N ASP A 117 4.61 5.35 -17.97
CA ASP A 117 3.39 6.01 -18.46
C ASP A 117 2.17 5.81 -17.53
N GLY A 118 2.35 5.09 -16.43
CA GLY A 118 1.25 4.75 -15.53
C GLY A 118 0.22 3.79 -16.13
N VAL A 119 0.60 2.98 -17.14
CA VAL A 119 -0.25 1.96 -17.76
C VAL A 119 0.15 0.57 -17.26
N GLY A 120 -0.84 -0.22 -16.87
CA GLY A 120 -0.62 -1.57 -16.35
C GLY A 120 -1.51 -1.88 -15.17
N THR A 121 -1.09 -2.84 -14.36
CA THR A 121 -1.74 -3.19 -13.10
C THR A 121 -0.76 -3.04 -11.95
N ALA A 122 -1.29 -2.91 -10.74
CA ALA A 122 -0.50 -2.99 -9.53
C ALA A 122 -1.21 -3.82 -8.46
N VAL A 123 -0.40 -4.46 -7.63
CA VAL A 123 -0.82 -5.08 -6.38
C VAL A 123 -0.04 -4.43 -5.25
N VAL A 124 -0.72 -3.73 -4.38
CA VAL A 124 -0.14 -3.20 -3.15
C VAL A 124 -0.52 -4.14 -2.01
N CYS A 125 0.45 -4.86 -1.45
CA CYS A 125 0.23 -5.80 -0.36
C CYS A 125 0.95 -5.29 0.90
N GLY A 126 0.22 -4.51 1.68
CA GLY A 126 0.61 -3.92 2.96
C GLY A 126 -0.13 -4.60 4.13
N THR A 127 -0.72 -3.82 5.02
CA THR A 127 -1.64 -4.30 6.07
C THR A 127 -2.81 -5.05 5.45
N TYR A 128 -3.40 -4.46 4.40
CA TYR A 128 -4.34 -5.11 3.48
C TYR A 128 -3.79 -5.08 2.07
N GLY A 129 -4.38 -5.90 1.20
CA GLY A 129 -4.04 -5.99 -0.21
C GLY A 129 -5.07 -5.26 -1.08
N VAL A 130 -4.59 -4.54 -2.09
CA VAL A 130 -5.41 -3.92 -3.11
C VAL A 130 -4.81 -4.19 -4.48
N SER A 131 -5.67 -4.48 -5.46
CA SER A 131 -5.30 -4.64 -6.87
C SER A 131 -5.92 -3.52 -7.68
N SER A 132 -5.18 -2.97 -8.65
CA SER A 132 -5.73 -2.00 -9.59
C SER A 132 -5.19 -2.17 -11.00
N GLY A 133 -5.94 -1.63 -11.98
CA GLY A 133 -5.53 -1.52 -13.36
C GLY A 133 -5.78 -0.11 -13.88
N ARG A 134 -4.91 0.36 -14.78
CA ARG A 134 -5.06 1.63 -15.49
C ARG A 134 -4.60 1.47 -16.95
N ASN A 135 -5.43 1.92 -17.89
CA ASN A 135 -5.10 1.89 -19.32
C ASN A 135 -4.55 3.24 -19.83
N ALA A 136 -4.16 3.27 -21.09
CA ALA A 136 -3.60 4.47 -21.73
C ALA A 136 -4.61 5.64 -21.87
N ALA A 137 -5.92 5.36 -21.83
CA ALA A 137 -6.97 6.38 -21.81
C ALA A 137 -7.16 6.98 -20.40
N GLY A 138 -6.49 6.42 -19.38
CA GLY A 138 -6.62 6.85 -17.98
C GLY A 138 -7.80 6.22 -17.25
N GLU A 139 -8.49 5.25 -17.85
CA GLU A 139 -9.54 4.50 -17.19
C GLU A 139 -8.94 3.60 -16.11
N VAL A 140 -9.55 3.61 -14.95
CA VAL A 140 -9.07 2.91 -13.74
C VAL A 140 -10.14 1.97 -13.22
N PHE A 141 -9.70 0.81 -12.76
CA PHE A 141 -10.51 -0.08 -11.93
C PHE A 141 -9.66 -0.65 -10.80
N HIS A 142 -10.21 -0.75 -9.59
CA HIS A 142 -9.51 -1.29 -8.42
C HIS A 142 -10.42 -2.17 -7.57
N LEU A 143 -9.80 -3.06 -6.80
CA LEU A 143 -10.44 -3.99 -5.88
C LEU A 143 -9.65 -3.97 -4.55
N GLY A 144 -10.24 -3.39 -3.51
CA GLY A 144 -9.63 -3.28 -2.18
C GLY A 144 -10.54 -3.68 -1.02
N PHE A 145 -11.87 -3.64 -1.21
CA PHE A 145 -12.88 -3.94 -0.17
C PHE A 145 -13.58 -5.28 -0.35
N TRP A 146 -13.01 -6.20 -1.07
CA TRP A 146 -13.70 -7.45 -1.35
C TRP A 146 -13.68 -8.37 -0.14
N PRO A 147 -14.67 -9.28 -0.01
CA PRO A 147 -14.74 -10.23 1.11
C PRO A 147 -13.48 -11.08 1.27
N ASP A 148 -12.80 -11.37 0.17
CA ASP A 148 -11.53 -12.09 0.14
C ASP A 148 -10.36 -11.14 0.36
N SER A 149 -10.25 -10.58 1.57
CA SER A 149 -9.17 -9.67 1.90
C SER A 149 -7.83 -10.40 2.02
N CYS A 150 -6.78 -9.78 1.49
CA CYS A 150 -5.39 -10.24 1.53
C CYS A 150 -4.50 -9.22 2.26
N GLY A 151 -3.23 -9.57 2.49
CA GLY A 151 -2.26 -8.69 3.13
C GLY A 151 -1.68 -9.27 4.42
N ALA A 152 -0.86 -8.48 5.10
CA ALA A 152 -0.17 -8.93 6.32
C ALA A 152 -1.16 -9.36 7.43
N ARG A 153 -2.23 -8.59 7.63
CA ARG A 153 -3.24 -8.90 8.66
C ARG A 153 -4.03 -10.16 8.36
N PRO A 154 -4.56 -10.38 7.15
CA PRO A 154 -5.16 -11.66 6.78
C PRO A 154 -4.19 -12.84 6.87
N LEU A 155 -2.94 -12.73 6.41
CA LEU A 155 -1.92 -13.76 6.58
C LEU A 155 -1.79 -14.18 8.05
N ALA A 156 -1.60 -13.20 8.92
CA ALA A 156 -1.42 -13.44 10.34
C ALA A 156 -2.67 -14.01 11.02
N ARG A 157 -3.86 -13.56 10.64
CA ARG A 157 -5.13 -14.11 11.17
C ARG A 157 -5.36 -15.56 10.76
N GLU A 158 -5.06 -15.91 9.50
CA GLU A 158 -5.15 -17.29 9.04
C GLU A 158 -4.13 -18.17 9.78
N ALA A 159 -2.91 -17.67 10.00
CA ALA A 159 -1.88 -18.36 10.77
C ALA A 159 -2.32 -18.62 12.22
N LEU A 160 -2.84 -17.62 12.93
CA LEU A 160 -3.38 -17.80 14.28
C LEU A 160 -4.54 -18.81 14.30
N SER A 161 -5.43 -18.74 13.31
CA SER A 161 -6.50 -19.73 13.19
C SER A 161 -5.95 -21.15 13.01
N ALA A 162 -4.87 -21.31 12.23
CA ALA A 162 -4.21 -22.60 12.04
C ALA A 162 -3.57 -23.11 13.34
N VAL A 163 -2.91 -22.24 14.10
CA VAL A 163 -2.33 -22.57 15.42
C VAL A 163 -3.40 -23.12 16.36
N TRP A 164 -4.53 -22.45 16.49
CA TRP A 164 -5.61 -22.94 17.39
C TRP A 164 -6.30 -24.19 16.87
N ARG A 165 -6.47 -24.35 15.56
CA ARG A 165 -7.03 -25.62 14.99
C ARG A 165 -6.11 -26.80 15.23
N ALA A 166 -4.79 -26.60 15.12
CA ALA A 166 -3.81 -27.64 15.41
C ALA A 166 -3.84 -28.06 16.90
N ASP A 167 -3.86 -27.10 17.82
CA ASP A 167 -3.93 -27.33 19.26
C ASP A 167 -5.22 -28.06 19.68
N LEU A 168 -6.34 -27.66 19.09
CA LEU A 168 -7.65 -28.26 19.36
C LEU A 168 -7.91 -29.61 18.63
N GLY A 169 -6.95 -30.10 17.82
CA GLY A 169 -6.96 -31.40 17.19
C GLY A 169 -7.86 -31.55 15.96
N TYR A 170 -8.34 -30.42 15.37
CA TYR A 170 -9.12 -30.44 14.12
C TYR A 170 -8.43 -29.76 12.93
N GLY A 171 -7.15 -29.43 13.05
CA GLY A 171 -6.28 -28.94 11.99
C GLY A 171 -4.93 -29.65 12.00
N PRO A 172 -4.16 -29.56 10.89
CA PRO A 172 -2.83 -30.15 10.84
C PRO A 172 -1.85 -29.42 11.78
N ALA A 173 -0.84 -30.14 12.25
CA ALA A 173 0.26 -29.55 12.99
C ALA A 173 1.03 -28.56 12.11
N THR A 174 1.55 -27.48 12.71
CA THR A 174 2.28 -26.42 12.00
C THR A 174 3.38 -25.84 12.88
N SER A 175 4.51 -25.49 12.27
CA SER A 175 5.61 -24.78 12.93
C SER A 175 5.23 -23.34 13.33
N LEU A 176 4.17 -22.78 12.73
CA LEU A 176 3.58 -21.50 13.12
C LEU A 176 3.20 -21.44 14.61
N THR A 177 2.85 -22.60 15.22
CA THR A 177 2.55 -22.65 16.66
C THR A 177 3.72 -22.13 17.47
N ARG A 178 4.92 -22.68 17.28
CA ARG A 178 6.12 -22.21 18.01
C ARG A 178 6.41 -20.75 17.71
N ARG A 179 6.34 -20.33 16.44
CA ARG A 179 6.62 -18.94 16.03
C ARG A 179 5.67 -17.94 16.68
N ALA A 180 4.38 -18.30 16.78
CA ALA A 180 3.40 -17.43 17.44
C ALA A 180 3.66 -17.35 18.96
N LEU A 181 3.91 -18.49 19.64
CA LEU A 181 4.19 -18.51 21.07
C LEU A 181 5.46 -17.69 21.43
N ASP A 182 6.52 -17.83 20.64
CA ASP A 182 7.76 -17.09 20.81
C ASP A 182 7.54 -15.57 20.59
N LEU A 183 6.80 -15.20 19.54
CA LEU A 183 6.52 -13.81 19.17
C LEU A 183 5.71 -13.05 20.24
N TYR A 184 4.74 -13.73 20.82
CA TYR A 184 3.84 -13.15 21.82
C TYR A 184 4.26 -13.43 23.27
N ALA A 185 5.38 -14.17 23.45
CA ALA A 185 5.94 -14.54 24.74
C ALA A 185 4.93 -15.23 25.67
N VAL A 186 4.14 -16.18 25.12
CA VAL A 186 3.13 -16.95 25.84
C VAL A 186 3.49 -18.44 25.86
N PRO A 187 3.11 -19.21 26.90
CA PRO A 187 3.56 -20.57 27.09
C PRO A 187 2.85 -21.61 26.21
N ASP A 188 1.62 -21.34 25.77
CA ASP A 188 0.80 -22.28 25.04
C ASP A 188 -0.28 -21.58 24.19
N PRO A 189 -0.93 -22.30 23.25
CA PRO A 189 -1.95 -21.72 22.39
C PRO A 189 -3.21 -21.21 23.11
N ILE A 190 -3.55 -21.77 24.26
CA ILE A 190 -4.68 -21.30 25.08
C ILE A 190 -4.36 -19.95 25.72
N ALA A 191 -3.14 -19.79 26.23
CA ALA A 191 -2.66 -18.49 26.73
C ALA A 191 -2.64 -17.44 25.62
N LEU A 192 -2.23 -17.82 24.39
CA LEU A 192 -2.29 -16.96 23.21
C LEU A 192 -3.74 -16.55 22.88
N LEU A 193 -4.67 -17.51 22.89
CA LEU A 193 -6.09 -17.24 22.67
C LEU A 193 -6.65 -16.29 23.72
N TYR A 194 -6.31 -16.50 24.98
CA TYR A 194 -6.71 -15.62 26.10
C TYR A 194 -6.22 -14.18 25.88
N GLU A 195 -4.96 -14.00 25.51
CA GLU A 195 -4.41 -12.64 25.24
C GLU A 195 -5.22 -11.92 24.16
N TYR A 196 -5.64 -12.61 23.10
CA TYR A 196 -6.40 -12.01 22.01
C TYR A 196 -7.88 -11.77 22.31
N THR A 197 -8.46 -12.55 23.22
CA THR A 197 -9.92 -12.53 23.46
C THR A 197 -10.29 -11.87 24.78
N ARG A 198 -9.33 -11.69 25.69
CA ARG A 198 -9.56 -11.01 26.97
C ARG A 198 -9.95 -9.55 26.77
N ARG A 199 -10.74 -9.03 27.70
CA ARG A 199 -11.11 -7.63 27.72
C ARG A 199 -9.85 -6.74 27.88
N GLY A 200 -9.67 -5.78 26.98
CA GLY A 200 -8.46 -4.95 26.94
C GLY A 200 -7.21 -5.67 26.44
N GLY A 201 -7.40 -6.74 25.66
CA GLY A 201 -6.31 -7.41 24.93
C GLY A 201 -5.68 -6.52 23.86
N PRO A 202 -4.60 -7.00 23.20
CA PRO A 202 -3.91 -6.26 22.17
C PRO A 202 -4.83 -5.96 20.99
N GLY A 203 -4.65 -4.79 20.35
CA GLY A 203 -5.40 -4.40 19.17
C GLY A 203 -5.10 -5.28 17.94
N PRO A 204 -5.90 -5.13 16.88
CA PRO A 204 -5.74 -5.91 15.65
C PRO A 204 -4.35 -5.77 15.01
N GLU A 205 -3.70 -4.66 15.19
CA GLU A 205 -2.34 -4.36 14.69
C GLU A 205 -1.25 -5.26 15.30
N ALA A 206 -1.48 -5.79 16.50
CA ALA A 206 -0.56 -6.74 17.13
C ALA A 206 -0.50 -8.08 16.35
N VAL A 207 -1.55 -8.42 15.61
CA VAL A 207 -1.62 -9.63 14.77
C VAL A 207 -0.64 -9.53 13.59
N ASP A 208 -0.50 -8.36 13.00
CA ASP A 208 0.27 -8.13 11.77
C ASP A 208 1.73 -8.55 11.93
N ARG A 209 2.25 -8.52 13.16
CA ARG A 209 3.63 -8.94 13.51
C ARG A 209 3.92 -10.41 13.17
N LEU A 210 2.91 -11.26 13.03
CA LEU A 210 3.10 -12.67 12.68
C LEU A 210 3.29 -12.88 11.16
N ALA A 211 2.88 -11.92 10.31
CA ALA A 211 2.91 -12.10 8.87
C ALA A 211 4.31 -12.45 8.30
N PRO A 212 5.42 -11.84 8.72
CA PRO A 212 6.75 -12.26 8.26
C PRO A 212 7.05 -13.71 8.62
N ALA A 213 6.66 -14.17 9.82
CA ALA A 213 6.89 -15.56 10.22
C ALA A 213 6.08 -16.55 9.37
N VAL A 214 4.90 -16.17 8.87
CA VAL A 214 4.13 -17.02 7.94
C VAL A 214 4.89 -17.23 6.62
N LEU A 215 5.52 -16.18 6.11
CA LEU A 215 6.34 -16.25 4.90
C LEU A 215 7.62 -17.08 5.12
N ASP A 216 8.29 -16.88 6.27
CA ASP A 216 9.47 -17.66 6.65
C ASP A 216 9.17 -19.16 6.75
N GLU A 217 8.10 -19.53 7.45
CA GLU A 217 7.73 -20.93 7.67
C GLU A 217 7.24 -21.59 6.37
N ALA A 218 6.60 -20.84 5.47
CA ALA A 218 6.25 -21.35 4.14
C ALA A 218 7.50 -21.71 3.34
N ASP A 219 8.52 -20.86 3.36
CA ASP A 219 9.82 -21.11 2.69
C ASP A 219 10.61 -22.24 3.39
N ALA A 220 10.44 -22.43 4.70
CA ALA A 220 11.02 -23.52 5.47
C ALA A 220 10.32 -24.89 5.25
N GLY A 221 9.22 -24.92 4.49
CA GLY A 221 8.53 -26.15 4.11
C GLY A 221 7.33 -26.51 5.00
N ASP A 222 6.83 -25.60 5.83
CA ASP A 222 5.56 -25.79 6.54
C ASP A 222 4.39 -25.73 5.53
N GLU A 223 3.71 -26.87 5.34
CA GLU A 223 2.64 -27.00 4.35
C GLU A 223 1.43 -26.09 4.66
N VAL A 224 1.16 -25.84 5.94
CA VAL A 224 0.06 -24.97 6.38
C VAL A 224 0.38 -23.53 6.04
N ALA A 225 1.58 -23.05 6.37
CA ALA A 225 2.03 -21.71 6.03
C ALA A 225 2.08 -21.51 4.52
N ALA A 226 2.61 -22.50 3.78
CA ALA A 226 2.65 -22.45 2.32
C ALA A 226 1.24 -22.37 1.70
N ALA A 227 0.28 -23.14 2.21
CA ALA A 227 -1.10 -23.08 1.75
C ALA A 227 -1.76 -21.70 2.02
N ILE A 228 -1.51 -21.10 3.18
CA ILE A 228 -2.00 -19.76 3.52
C ILE A 228 -1.45 -18.72 2.53
N VAL A 229 -0.14 -18.72 2.30
CA VAL A 229 0.52 -17.77 1.38
C VAL A 229 0.03 -17.98 -0.05
N ALA A 230 -0.02 -19.24 -0.52
CA ALA A 230 -0.48 -19.56 -1.87
C ALA A 230 -1.95 -19.19 -2.09
N ASN A 231 -2.82 -19.38 -1.09
CA ASN A 231 -4.21 -18.96 -1.18
C ASN A 231 -4.34 -17.45 -1.38
N GLN A 232 -3.60 -16.65 -0.63
CA GLN A 232 -3.61 -15.20 -0.81
C GLN A 232 -3.01 -14.76 -2.16
N GLY A 233 -1.94 -15.42 -2.60
CA GLY A 233 -1.38 -15.18 -3.94
C GLY A 233 -2.40 -15.43 -5.04
N ARG A 234 -3.17 -16.53 -4.96
CA ARG A 234 -4.23 -16.86 -5.91
C ARG A 234 -5.34 -15.80 -5.92
N ILE A 235 -5.81 -15.38 -4.75
CA ILE A 235 -6.87 -14.35 -4.64
C ILE A 235 -6.40 -13.03 -5.25
N LEU A 236 -5.22 -12.53 -4.86
CA LEU A 236 -4.65 -11.30 -5.41
C LEU A 236 -4.44 -11.40 -6.92
N GLY A 237 -4.02 -12.56 -7.41
CA GLY A 237 -3.85 -12.80 -8.85
C GLY A 237 -5.18 -12.75 -9.60
N ASP A 238 -6.23 -13.41 -9.09
CA ASP A 238 -7.56 -13.39 -9.69
C ASP A 238 -8.15 -11.96 -9.69
N GLN A 239 -7.98 -11.21 -8.60
CA GLN A 239 -8.40 -9.80 -8.51
C GLN A 239 -7.63 -8.91 -9.49
N THR A 240 -6.32 -9.11 -9.64
CA THR A 240 -5.49 -8.34 -10.57
C THR A 240 -5.86 -8.63 -12.02
N GLN A 241 -6.11 -9.89 -12.36
CA GLN A 241 -6.60 -10.28 -13.68
C GLN A 241 -7.96 -9.62 -13.98
N ALA A 242 -8.88 -9.61 -13.03
CA ALA A 242 -10.16 -8.93 -13.17
C ALA A 242 -10.00 -7.41 -13.39
N CYS A 243 -9.04 -6.78 -12.70
CA CYS A 243 -8.71 -5.37 -12.94
C CYS A 243 -8.18 -5.15 -14.37
N ALA A 244 -7.27 -6.00 -14.84
CA ALA A 244 -6.74 -5.93 -16.21
C ALA A 244 -7.84 -6.06 -17.27
N GLU A 245 -8.77 -7.00 -17.06
CA GLU A 245 -9.92 -7.20 -17.97
C GLU A 245 -10.84 -5.97 -18.01
N ARG A 246 -11.15 -5.39 -16.84
CA ARG A 246 -12.04 -4.23 -16.72
C ARG A 246 -11.50 -2.98 -17.41
N VAL A 247 -10.18 -2.81 -17.47
CA VAL A 247 -9.55 -1.68 -18.15
C VAL A 247 -9.03 -2.03 -19.54
N GLY A 248 -9.36 -3.22 -20.08
CA GLY A 248 -9.02 -3.62 -21.44
C GLY A 248 -7.55 -3.94 -21.68
N LEU A 249 -6.78 -4.30 -20.64
CA LEU A 249 -5.37 -4.72 -20.77
C LEU A 249 -5.25 -6.23 -21.07
N ALA A 250 -6.25 -7.03 -20.68
CA ALA A 250 -6.24 -8.47 -20.91
C ALA A 250 -6.28 -8.79 -22.42
N GLY A 251 -5.47 -9.76 -22.84
CA GLY A 251 -5.31 -10.14 -24.24
C GLY A 251 -4.00 -9.71 -24.89
N GLY A 252 -3.16 -8.97 -24.16
CA GLY A 252 -1.80 -8.60 -24.52
C GLY A 252 -0.84 -8.75 -23.34
N GLU A 253 0.41 -8.37 -23.53
CA GLU A 253 1.38 -8.24 -22.41
C GLU A 253 1.18 -6.90 -21.71
N PHE A 254 1.21 -6.92 -20.38
CA PHE A 254 1.12 -5.71 -19.57
C PHE A 254 1.95 -5.83 -18.28
N PRO A 255 2.46 -4.72 -17.74
CA PRO A 255 3.20 -4.73 -16.49
C PRO A 255 2.27 -4.95 -15.28
N VAL A 256 2.75 -5.75 -14.32
CA VAL A 256 2.14 -5.99 -13.02
C VAL A 256 3.12 -5.50 -11.96
N VAL A 257 2.87 -4.33 -11.38
CA VAL A 257 3.73 -3.74 -10.36
C VAL A 257 3.41 -4.37 -9.01
N LEU A 258 4.41 -4.97 -8.37
CA LEU A 258 4.30 -5.54 -7.04
C LEU A 258 4.89 -4.58 -6.01
N ALA A 259 4.05 -4.07 -5.10
CA ALA A 259 4.40 -3.06 -4.11
C ALA A 259 3.86 -3.44 -2.72
N GLY A 260 4.34 -2.76 -1.69
CA GLY A 260 3.93 -2.97 -0.30
C GLY A 260 4.88 -3.87 0.50
N GLY A 261 4.67 -3.86 1.83
CA GLY A 261 5.61 -4.48 2.77
C GLY A 261 5.75 -5.99 2.62
N VAL A 262 4.67 -6.68 2.25
CA VAL A 262 4.68 -8.15 2.10
C VAL A 262 5.56 -8.57 0.91
N PHE A 263 5.54 -7.83 -0.20
CA PHE A 263 6.42 -8.12 -1.35
C PHE A 263 7.89 -7.73 -1.14
N ARG A 264 8.21 -6.99 -0.07
CA ARG A 264 9.62 -6.73 0.33
C ARG A 264 10.24 -7.87 1.09
N HIS A 265 9.45 -8.84 1.52
CA HIS A 265 9.95 -10.06 2.15
C HIS A 265 10.73 -10.89 1.13
N ALA A 266 11.69 -11.70 1.61
CA ALA A 266 12.53 -12.53 0.75
C ALA A 266 11.77 -13.67 0.08
N SER A 267 10.67 -14.15 0.69
CA SER A 267 9.80 -15.19 0.12
C SER A 267 9.21 -14.76 -1.23
N ARG A 268 9.28 -15.66 -2.19
CA ARG A 268 8.73 -15.45 -3.53
C ARG A 268 7.38 -16.11 -3.75
N LEU A 269 6.96 -16.98 -2.83
CA LEU A 269 5.78 -17.84 -3.01
C LEU A 269 4.51 -17.03 -3.31
N LEU A 270 4.29 -15.92 -2.58
CA LEU A 270 3.14 -15.04 -2.83
C LEU A 270 3.15 -14.48 -4.25
N ALA A 271 4.28 -13.92 -4.67
CA ALA A 271 4.42 -13.32 -5.99
C ALA A 271 4.33 -14.36 -7.11
N GLU A 272 4.96 -15.51 -6.96
CA GLU A 272 4.92 -16.59 -7.94
C GLU A 272 3.49 -17.14 -8.12
N THR A 273 2.79 -17.39 -7.01
CA THR A 273 1.41 -17.87 -7.05
C THR A 273 0.46 -16.84 -7.67
N LEU A 274 0.65 -15.58 -7.33
CA LEU A 274 -0.11 -14.47 -7.92
C LEU A 274 0.11 -14.40 -9.44
N MET A 275 1.34 -14.41 -9.88
CA MET A 275 1.66 -14.28 -11.32
C MET A 275 1.16 -15.45 -12.16
N GLN A 276 1.06 -16.65 -11.60
CA GLN A 276 0.45 -17.81 -12.26
C GLN A 276 -1.03 -17.57 -12.64
N ARG A 277 -1.69 -16.61 -12.01
CA ARG A 277 -3.10 -16.27 -12.23
C ARG A 277 -3.33 -15.17 -13.27
N ILE A 278 -2.26 -14.54 -13.78
CA ILE A 278 -2.35 -13.34 -14.63
C ILE A 278 -1.74 -13.66 -16.01
N PRO A 279 -2.51 -14.26 -16.93
CA PRO A 279 -2.05 -14.48 -18.30
C PRO A 279 -1.68 -13.16 -18.98
N GLY A 280 -0.49 -13.09 -19.58
CA GLY A 280 0.03 -11.85 -20.19
C GLY A 280 0.62 -10.84 -19.19
N GLY A 281 0.46 -11.04 -17.89
CA GLY A 281 1.08 -10.20 -16.88
C GLY A 281 2.60 -10.40 -16.80
N ARG A 282 3.36 -9.32 -16.74
CA ARG A 282 4.80 -9.35 -16.52
C ARG A 282 5.12 -8.62 -15.21
N ALA A 283 5.61 -9.36 -14.22
CA ALA A 283 5.99 -8.76 -12.93
C ALA A 283 7.06 -7.68 -13.12
N VAL A 284 6.83 -6.53 -12.53
CA VAL A 284 7.75 -5.38 -12.53
C VAL A 284 7.95 -4.96 -11.08
N PRO A 285 9.19 -4.89 -10.59
CA PRO A 285 9.44 -4.30 -9.29
C PRO A 285 9.05 -2.82 -9.34
N ALA A 286 8.47 -2.30 -8.25
CA ALA A 286 8.29 -0.86 -8.13
C ALA A 286 9.67 -0.18 -8.19
N ALA A 287 9.90 0.63 -9.22
CA ALA A 287 11.16 1.35 -9.40
C ALA A 287 11.33 2.47 -8.35
N HIS A 288 10.21 2.91 -7.79
CA HIS A 288 10.11 3.97 -6.80
C HIS A 288 9.13 3.60 -5.69
N GLU A 289 9.18 4.34 -4.58
CA GLU A 289 8.13 4.30 -3.56
C GLU A 289 6.81 4.87 -4.10
N PRO A 290 5.63 4.42 -3.62
CA PRO A 290 4.34 4.89 -4.13
C PRO A 290 4.15 6.42 -4.10
N ALA A 291 4.70 7.10 -3.11
CA ALA A 291 4.67 8.57 -3.04
C ALA A 291 5.36 9.25 -4.23
N VAL A 292 6.42 8.63 -4.78
CA VAL A 292 7.06 9.10 -6.02
C VAL A 292 6.14 8.85 -7.22
N GLY A 293 5.39 7.74 -7.23
CA GLY A 293 4.37 7.48 -8.25
C GLY A 293 3.28 8.55 -8.28
N ALA A 294 2.78 8.95 -7.09
CA ALA A 294 1.85 10.07 -6.98
C ALA A 294 2.47 11.39 -7.47
N LEU A 295 3.73 11.65 -7.11
CA LEU A 295 4.46 12.82 -7.61
C LEU A 295 4.62 12.81 -9.14
N LEU A 296 4.92 11.66 -9.74
CA LEU A 296 5.00 11.52 -11.20
C LEU A 296 3.67 11.79 -11.88
N PHE A 297 2.53 11.41 -11.30
CA PHE A 297 1.21 11.82 -11.79
C PHE A 297 0.98 13.33 -11.68
N ALA A 298 1.52 14.00 -10.68
CA ALA A 298 1.46 15.46 -10.61
C ALA A 298 2.27 16.10 -11.76
N PHE A 299 3.44 15.54 -12.12
CA PHE A 299 4.22 15.94 -13.30
C PHE A 299 3.41 15.73 -14.60
N ASP A 300 2.84 14.55 -14.78
CA ASP A 300 2.02 14.22 -15.96
C ASP A 300 0.86 15.22 -16.12
N ARG A 301 0.18 15.57 -15.01
CA ARG A 301 -0.93 16.54 -15.00
C ARG A 301 -0.49 17.95 -15.35
N ALA A 302 0.69 18.35 -14.93
CA ALA A 302 1.27 19.66 -15.25
C ALA A 302 1.88 19.72 -16.66
N GLY A 303 1.88 18.61 -17.41
CA GLY A 303 2.51 18.53 -18.73
C GLY A 303 4.03 18.68 -18.68
N VAL A 304 4.65 18.29 -17.57
CA VAL A 304 6.09 18.38 -17.33
C VAL A 304 6.69 16.97 -17.31
N THR A 305 7.74 16.75 -18.09
CA THR A 305 8.49 15.49 -18.02
C THR A 305 9.45 15.54 -16.85
N ALA A 306 9.29 14.60 -15.91
CA ALA A 306 10.19 14.48 -14.77
C ALA A 306 11.56 13.92 -15.18
N ASP A 307 12.65 14.50 -14.66
CA ASP A 307 13.97 13.88 -14.72
C ASP A 307 14.07 12.78 -13.66
N GLU A 308 13.87 11.53 -14.07
CA GLU A 308 13.92 10.39 -13.15
C GLU A 308 15.28 10.17 -12.49
N ALA A 309 16.38 10.61 -13.11
CA ALA A 309 17.70 10.52 -12.49
C ALA A 309 17.80 11.50 -11.32
N ARG A 310 17.25 12.71 -11.47
CA ARG A 310 17.16 13.68 -10.38
C ARG A 310 16.21 13.24 -9.28
N LEU A 311 15.04 12.72 -9.64
CA LEU A 311 14.10 12.16 -8.65
C LEU A 311 14.81 11.12 -7.78
N ARG A 312 15.55 10.19 -8.40
CA ARG A 312 16.32 9.17 -7.64
C ARG A 312 17.43 9.78 -6.80
N ALA A 313 18.18 10.74 -7.35
CA ALA A 313 19.31 11.35 -6.65
C ALA A 313 18.89 12.21 -5.44
N THR A 314 17.68 12.76 -5.46
CA THR A 314 17.14 13.63 -4.41
C THR A 314 16.06 12.96 -3.57
N ALA A 315 15.76 11.66 -3.84
CA ALA A 315 14.77 10.89 -3.07
C ALA A 315 15.13 10.89 -1.58
N PRO A 316 14.15 11.05 -0.69
CA PRO A 316 14.37 10.91 0.75
C PRO A 316 14.97 9.55 1.10
N PRO A 317 15.71 9.44 2.21
CA PRO A 317 16.26 8.17 2.64
C PRO A 317 15.15 7.15 2.94
N ALA A 318 15.46 5.86 2.77
CA ALA A 318 14.50 4.76 2.95
C ALA A 318 13.77 4.81 4.31
N ALA A 319 14.40 5.34 5.35
CA ALA A 319 13.78 5.54 6.67
C ALA A 319 12.53 6.44 6.63
N THR A 320 12.46 7.39 5.70
CA THR A 320 11.27 8.25 5.52
C THR A 320 10.04 7.43 5.15
N TYR A 321 10.24 6.37 4.38
CA TYR A 321 9.17 5.48 3.90
C TYR A 321 8.91 4.29 4.84
N ALA A 322 9.79 4.04 5.81
CA ALA A 322 9.65 2.89 6.71
C ALA A 322 8.45 3.04 7.63
N THR A 323 7.73 1.95 7.89
CA THR A 323 6.72 1.92 8.96
C THR A 323 7.45 1.90 10.29
N THR A 324 7.25 2.92 11.13
CA THR A 324 7.71 2.89 12.52
C THR A 324 6.83 1.90 13.28
N VAL A 325 7.33 0.68 13.46
CA VAL A 325 6.77 -0.20 14.49
C VAL A 325 7.29 0.37 15.80
N THR A 326 6.42 1.03 16.56
CA THR A 326 6.76 1.39 17.95
C THR A 326 6.92 0.07 18.70
N PRO A 327 8.08 -0.24 19.28
CA PRO A 327 8.20 -1.40 20.16
C PRO A 327 7.24 -1.24 21.33
N PRO A 328 6.72 -2.33 21.89
CA PRO A 328 5.79 -2.31 23.01
C PRO A 328 6.37 -1.68 24.25
#